data_61a49a7f819fa42629be592c5ef9062f
#
_entry.id   61a49a7f819fa42629be592c5ef9062f
#
_cell.length_a   1.000
_cell.length_b   1.000
_cell.length_c   1.000
_cell.angle_alpha   90.00
_cell.angle_beta   90.00
_cell.angle_gamma   90.00
#
_symmetry.space_group_name_H-M   'P 1'
#
loop_
_entity.id
_entity.type
_entity.pdbx_description
1 polymer ?
#
loop_
_entity_poly.entity_id
_entity_poly.type
_entity_poly.pdbx_seq_one_letter_code
_entity_poly.pdbx_strand_id
1 'polypeptide(L)'
;MALLEANTGGSWFSLPTPKPENYFPSYTHEEKSYVDSRGYFHRDIIRRNRAKVECGWNALNQGEMSLLQYLYSLDYFYLRYTDNYGNRVEKKVYAGPLTGKTRKIDPNTLKLLLTTNVAMNFIEY
;
A
#
# COMPACT_ATOMS: atom_id res chain seq x y z
N MET A 1 -18.88 -2.36 -3.35
CA MET A 1 -17.66 -1.50 -3.35
C MET A 1 -16.64 -2.08 -2.39
N ALA A 2 -15.43 -2.34 -2.84
CA ALA A 2 -14.36 -2.83 -1.97
C ALA A 2 -13.67 -1.67 -1.25
N LEU A 3 -13.06 -1.95 -0.11
CA LEU A 3 -12.27 -0.96 0.62
C LEU A 3 -11.10 -0.44 -0.24
N LEU A 4 -10.45 -1.36 -0.94
CA LEU A 4 -9.35 -1.05 -1.85
C LEU A 4 -9.73 -1.46 -3.28
N GLU A 5 -9.51 -0.55 -4.21
CA GLU A 5 -9.68 -0.82 -5.63
C GLU A 5 -8.49 -0.26 -6.40
N ALA A 6 -8.07 -0.95 -7.44
CA ALA A 6 -6.92 -0.53 -8.26
C ALA A 6 -7.30 -0.45 -9.74
N ASN A 7 -6.63 0.43 -10.46
CA ASN A 7 -6.77 0.59 -11.90
C ASN A 7 -5.37 0.67 -12.53
N THR A 8 -5.09 -0.26 -13.41
CA THR A 8 -3.78 -0.36 -14.08
C THR A 8 -3.81 0.11 -15.54
N GLY A 9 -4.88 0.81 -15.95
CA GLY A 9 -4.98 1.39 -17.29
C GLY A 9 -6.27 1.10 -18.04
N GLY A 10 -7.21 0.39 -17.46
CA GLY A 10 -8.47 0.06 -18.13
C GLY A 10 -9.67 0.25 -17.21
N SER A 11 -9.87 -0.68 -16.32
CA SER A 11 -11.01 -0.68 -15.43
C SER A 11 -10.57 -0.88 -13.98
N TRP A 12 -11.46 -0.53 -13.07
CA TRP A 12 -11.24 -0.73 -11.64
C TRP A 12 -11.51 -2.18 -11.27
N PHE A 13 -10.66 -2.74 -10.43
CA PHE A 13 -10.86 -4.08 -9.86
C PHE A 13 -10.62 -4.04 -8.36
N SER A 14 -11.31 -4.92 -7.64
CA SER A 14 -11.24 -4.99 -6.18
C SER A 14 -9.98 -5.70 -5.72
N LEU A 15 -9.36 -5.16 -4.68
CA LEU A 15 -8.25 -5.82 -3.98
C LEU A 15 -8.77 -6.56 -2.75
N PRO A 16 -8.04 -7.55 -2.24
CA PRO A 16 -8.40 -8.19 -0.98
C PRO A 16 -8.56 -7.15 0.14
N THR A 17 -9.58 -7.28 0.97
CA THR A 17 -9.81 -6.37 2.08
C THR A 17 -8.80 -6.62 3.19
N PRO A 18 -7.99 -5.62 3.58
CA PRO A 18 -7.03 -5.80 4.66
C PRO A 18 -7.73 -5.95 6.00
N LYS A 19 -7.02 -6.52 6.96
CA LYS A 19 -7.49 -6.60 8.34
C LYS A 19 -7.61 -5.18 8.91
N PRO A 20 -8.76 -4.81 9.54
CA PRO A 20 -8.95 -3.43 10.02
C PRO A 20 -7.83 -2.93 10.93
N GLU A 21 -7.26 -3.79 11.75
CA GLU A 21 -6.15 -3.45 12.66
C GLU A 21 -4.85 -3.14 11.92
N ASN A 22 -4.73 -3.58 10.68
CA ASN A 22 -3.53 -3.43 9.86
C ASN A 22 -3.78 -2.55 8.63
N TYR A 23 -4.77 -1.68 8.70
CA TYR A 23 -5.08 -0.73 7.65
C TYR A 23 -4.83 0.68 8.17
N PHE A 24 -3.76 1.32 7.67
CA PHE A 24 -3.31 2.62 8.15
C PHE A 24 -3.11 3.60 6.99
N PRO A 25 -4.19 4.26 6.52
CA PRO A 25 -4.02 5.36 5.58
C PRO A 25 -3.48 6.58 6.32
N SER A 26 -2.50 7.27 5.72
CA SER A 26 -1.90 8.45 6.32
C SER A 26 -1.46 9.46 5.27
N TYR A 27 -1.27 10.70 5.72
CA TYR A 27 -0.68 11.76 4.91
C TYR A 27 0.55 12.29 5.61
N THR A 28 1.62 12.49 4.88
CA THR A 28 2.86 13.05 5.41
C THR A 28 3.33 14.20 4.53
N HIS A 29 4.10 15.12 5.14
CA HIS A 29 4.80 16.15 4.38
C HIS A 29 6.22 15.68 4.12
N GLU A 30 6.68 15.86 2.89
CA GLU A 30 8.08 15.69 2.56
C GLU A 30 8.76 17.04 2.77
N GLU A 31 9.66 17.13 3.75
CA GLU A 31 10.25 18.39 4.15
C GLU A 31 11.73 18.28 4.43
N LYS A 32 12.39 19.43 4.34
CA LYS A 32 13.78 19.62 4.72
C LYS A 32 13.82 20.66 5.86
N SER A 33 14.38 20.31 7.00
CA SER A 33 14.44 21.23 8.14
C SER A 33 15.85 21.34 8.66
N TYR A 34 16.18 22.53 9.18
CA TYR A 34 17.48 22.80 9.78
C TYR A 34 17.40 23.98 10.75
N VAL A 35 18.39 24.07 11.63
CA VAL A 35 18.56 25.20 12.54
C VAL A 35 19.77 26.00 12.06
N ASP A 36 19.60 27.31 11.84
CA ASP A 36 20.69 28.16 11.38
C ASP A 36 21.68 28.51 12.50
N SER A 37 22.74 29.25 12.17
CA SER A 37 23.78 29.62 13.12
C SER A 37 23.30 30.56 14.24
N ARG A 38 22.12 31.19 14.10
CA ARG A 38 21.48 32.03 15.08
C ARG A 38 20.52 31.27 15.98
N GLY A 39 20.34 29.94 15.76
CA GLY A 39 19.41 29.13 16.51
C GLY A 39 17.98 29.19 16.01
N TYR A 40 17.70 29.78 14.86
CA TYR A 40 16.37 29.81 14.25
C TYR A 40 16.11 28.54 13.46
N PHE A 41 14.91 27.99 13.64
CA PHE A 41 14.45 26.80 12.93
C PHE A 41 13.90 27.18 11.56
N HIS A 42 14.37 26.47 10.54
CA HIS A 42 13.90 26.62 9.16
C HIS A 42 13.27 25.31 8.70
N ARG A 43 12.13 25.43 8.03
CA ARG A 43 11.38 24.28 7.54
C ARG A 43 10.95 24.52 6.08
N ASP A 44 11.53 23.75 5.18
CA ASP A 44 11.18 23.80 3.77
C ASP A 44 10.30 22.59 3.44
N ILE A 45 9.05 22.83 3.08
CA ILE A 45 8.13 21.77 2.70
C ILE A 45 8.24 21.55 1.20
N ILE A 46 8.83 20.40 0.81
CA ILE A 46 9.00 20.00 -0.58
C ILE A 46 7.67 19.51 -1.15
N ARG A 47 6.93 18.74 -0.37
CA ARG A 47 5.66 18.14 -0.79
C ARG A 47 4.72 18.03 0.39
N ARG A 48 3.46 18.48 0.20
CA ARG A 48 2.43 18.44 1.24
C ARG A 48 1.48 17.26 1.03
N ASN A 49 0.98 16.68 2.12
CA ASN A 49 -0.07 15.68 2.13
C ASN A 49 0.21 14.50 1.18
N ARG A 50 1.45 14.01 1.19
CA ARG A 50 1.80 12.80 0.46
C ARG A 50 1.09 11.62 1.09
N ALA A 51 0.25 10.94 0.31
CA ALA A 51 -0.53 9.82 0.80
C ALA A 51 0.31 8.55 0.93
N LYS A 52 0.07 7.81 2.01
CA LYS A 52 0.67 6.49 2.23
C LYS A 52 -0.40 5.62 2.87
N VAL A 53 -0.62 4.42 2.32
CA VAL A 53 -1.55 3.45 2.85
C VAL A 53 -0.79 2.20 3.22
N GLU A 54 -0.78 1.86 4.51
CA GLU A 54 -0.17 0.63 4.99
C GLU A 54 -1.28 -0.41 5.14
N CYS A 55 -1.10 -1.56 4.50
CA CYS A 55 -2.09 -2.63 4.49
C CYS A 55 -1.49 -3.94 4.98
N GLY A 56 -2.27 -4.70 5.74
CA GLY A 56 -1.88 -6.02 6.20
C GLY A 56 -3.05 -6.99 6.11
N TRP A 57 -2.76 -8.22 5.74
CA TRP A 57 -3.75 -9.30 5.61
C TRP A 57 -3.33 -10.47 6.46
N ASN A 58 -4.32 -11.13 7.10
CA ASN A 58 -4.05 -12.33 7.90
C ASN A 58 -3.59 -13.49 7.04
N ALA A 59 -4.29 -13.73 5.94
CA ALA A 59 -4.00 -14.85 5.06
C ALA A 59 -4.53 -14.55 3.66
N LEU A 60 -3.73 -14.87 2.65
CA LEU A 60 -4.09 -14.73 1.25
C LEU A 60 -3.77 -16.01 0.50
N ASN A 61 -4.62 -16.37 -0.46
CA ASN A 61 -4.37 -17.50 -1.34
C ASN A 61 -3.40 -17.11 -2.47
N GLN A 62 -3.04 -18.08 -3.32
CA GLN A 62 -2.11 -17.85 -4.41
C GLN A 62 -2.60 -16.78 -5.40
N GLY A 63 -3.89 -16.79 -5.74
CA GLY A 63 -4.45 -15.81 -6.67
C GLY A 63 -4.35 -14.38 -6.15
N GLU A 64 -4.64 -14.18 -4.87
CA GLU A 64 -4.54 -12.88 -4.23
C GLU A 64 -3.08 -12.42 -4.11
N MET A 65 -2.18 -13.32 -3.76
CA MET A 65 -0.74 -13.01 -3.71
C MET A 65 -0.20 -12.65 -5.09
N SER A 66 -0.63 -13.35 -6.13
CA SER A 66 -0.22 -13.04 -7.50
C SER A 66 -0.69 -11.66 -7.94
N LEU A 67 -1.90 -11.26 -7.54
CA LEU A 67 -2.42 -9.93 -7.82
C LEU A 67 -1.58 -8.84 -7.15
N LEU A 68 -1.24 -9.01 -5.88
CA LEU A 68 -0.41 -8.05 -5.15
C LEU A 68 1.01 -7.99 -5.73
N GLN A 69 1.57 -9.12 -6.13
CA GLN A 69 2.88 -9.19 -6.75
C GLN A 69 2.88 -8.46 -8.10
N TYR A 70 1.82 -8.62 -8.88
CA TYR A 70 1.65 -7.88 -10.13
C TYR A 70 1.66 -6.37 -9.89
N LEU A 71 0.91 -5.89 -8.91
CA LEU A 71 0.88 -4.46 -8.56
C LEU A 71 2.25 -3.97 -8.10
N TYR A 72 2.96 -4.77 -7.32
CA TYR A 72 4.32 -4.44 -6.86
C TYR A 72 5.30 -4.29 -8.03
N SER A 73 5.11 -5.04 -9.10
CA SER A 73 6.00 -5.00 -10.28
C SER A 73 5.77 -3.78 -11.18
N LEU A 74 4.68 -3.04 -10.99
CA LEU A 74 4.36 -1.87 -11.81
C LEU A 74 5.08 -0.63 -11.29
N ASP A 75 5.43 0.28 -12.23
CA ASP A 75 6.01 1.58 -11.86
C ASP A 75 5.01 2.44 -11.10
N TYR A 76 3.75 2.39 -11.49
CA TYR A 76 2.65 3.07 -10.82
C TYR A 76 1.31 2.47 -11.24
N PHE A 77 0.28 2.77 -10.45
CA PHE A 77 -1.11 2.47 -10.77
C PHE A 77 -1.99 3.43 -9.97
N TYR A 78 -3.29 3.44 -10.25
CA TYR A 78 -4.24 4.26 -9.50
C TYR A 78 -4.89 3.41 -8.42
N LEU A 79 -4.93 3.94 -7.21
CA LEU A 79 -5.54 3.29 -6.04
C LEU A 79 -6.72 4.14 -5.56
N ARG A 80 -7.84 3.48 -5.32
CA ARG A 80 -9.00 4.08 -4.67
C ARG A 80 -9.16 3.44 -3.30
N TYR A 81 -9.20 4.26 -2.26
CA TYR A 81 -9.26 3.78 -0.88
C TYR A 81 -10.02 4.77 0.01
N THR A 82 -10.38 4.34 1.22
CA THR A 82 -10.98 5.20 2.23
C THR A 82 -9.88 5.68 3.18
N ASP A 83 -9.73 7.01 3.31
CA ASP A 83 -8.71 7.58 4.17
C ASP A 83 -9.13 7.58 5.65
N ASN A 84 -8.26 8.06 6.54
CA ASN A 84 -8.53 8.08 7.97
C ASN A 84 -9.53 9.18 8.40
N TYR A 85 -9.99 10.00 7.46
CA TYR A 85 -11.05 10.98 7.69
C TYR A 85 -12.41 10.50 7.16
N GLY A 86 -12.47 9.26 6.64
CA GLY A 86 -13.69 8.68 6.11
C GLY A 86 -14.00 9.05 4.67
N ASN A 87 -13.10 9.72 3.97
CA ASN A 87 -13.31 10.13 2.58
C ASN A 87 -12.82 9.06 1.61
N ARG A 88 -13.54 8.89 0.51
CA ARG A 88 -13.10 8.02 -0.58
C ARG A 88 -12.15 8.79 -1.48
N VAL A 89 -10.91 8.33 -1.58
CA VAL A 89 -9.81 9.04 -2.24
C VAL A 89 -9.22 8.18 -3.35
N GLU A 90 -8.83 8.84 -4.45
CA GLU A 90 -8.17 8.21 -5.59
C GLU A 90 -6.81 8.86 -5.80
N LYS A 91 -5.76 8.08 -5.79
CA LYS A 91 -4.38 8.57 -5.91
C LYS A 91 -3.57 7.71 -6.88
N LYS A 92 -2.62 8.34 -7.55
CA LYS A 92 -1.59 7.64 -8.32
C LYS A 92 -0.52 7.18 -7.34
N VAL A 93 -0.31 5.87 -7.26
CA VAL A 93 0.55 5.27 -6.24
C VAL A 93 1.50 4.24 -6.85
N TYR A 94 2.52 3.87 -6.09
CA TYR A 94 3.33 2.69 -6.34
C TYR A 94 3.35 1.81 -5.10
N ALA A 95 3.59 0.52 -5.29
CA ALA A 95 3.60 -0.42 -4.18
C ALA A 95 4.99 -0.49 -3.53
N GLY A 96 5.03 -0.47 -2.21
CA GLY A 96 6.22 -0.77 -1.43
C GLY A 96 6.46 -2.28 -1.32
N PRO A 97 7.45 -2.70 -0.52
CA PRO A 97 7.79 -4.12 -0.44
C PRO A 97 6.61 -4.99 -0.02
N LEU A 98 6.41 -6.09 -0.73
CA LEU A 98 5.43 -7.12 -0.39
C LEU A 98 6.12 -8.18 0.45
N THR A 99 5.60 -8.42 1.66
CA THR A 99 6.14 -9.42 2.58
C THR A 99 5.06 -10.38 3.02
N GLY A 100 5.45 -11.57 3.46
CA GLY A 100 4.52 -12.56 3.96
C GLY A 100 5.25 -13.85 4.33
N LYS A 101 4.55 -14.73 5.06
CA LYS A 101 5.08 -16.04 5.43
C LYS A 101 4.27 -17.12 4.73
N THR A 102 4.95 -17.98 3.98
CA THR A 102 4.33 -19.15 3.37
C THR A 102 3.93 -20.14 4.46
N ARG A 103 2.65 -20.49 4.52
CA ARG A 103 2.13 -21.44 5.51
C ARG A 103 1.79 -22.79 4.93
N LYS A 104 1.44 -22.85 3.64
CA LYS A 104 0.97 -24.09 3.04
C LYS A 104 1.41 -24.17 1.59
N ILE A 105 2.10 -25.24 1.24
CA ILE A 105 2.55 -25.54 -0.11
C ILE A 105 2.03 -26.92 -0.49
N ASP A 106 1.57 -27.07 -1.74
CA ASP A 106 1.21 -28.38 -2.28
C ASP A 106 2.50 -29.16 -2.57
N PRO A 107 2.75 -30.28 -1.89
CA PRO A 107 3.99 -31.03 -2.07
C PRO A 107 4.15 -31.67 -3.46
N ASN A 108 3.04 -31.88 -4.17
CA ASN A 108 3.07 -32.50 -5.50
C ASN A 108 3.33 -31.49 -6.61
N THR A 109 2.69 -30.31 -6.55
CA THR A 109 2.80 -29.29 -7.58
C THR A 109 3.73 -28.14 -7.21
N LEU A 110 4.16 -28.08 -5.94
CA LEU A 110 4.98 -27.01 -5.37
C LEU A 110 4.31 -25.63 -5.47
N LYS A 111 2.98 -25.60 -5.56
CA LYS A 111 2.21 -24.36 -5.59
C LYS A 111 1.97 -23.83 -4.20
N LEU A 112 2.08 -22.51 -4.08
CA LEU A 112 1.75 -21.80 -2.84
C LEU A 112 0.22 -21.85 -2.64
N LEU A 113 -0.23 -22.39 -1.50
CA LEU A 113 -1.65 -22.48 -1.16
C LEU A 113 -2.10 -21.38 -0.22
N LEU A 114 -1.25 -20.99 0.73
CA LEU A 114 -1.60 -20.00 1.74
C LEU A 114 -0.37 -19.22 2.20
N THR A 115 -0.51 -17.90 2.25
CA THR A 115 0.50 -16.99 2.82
C THR A 115 -0.15 -16.19 3.93
N THR A 116 0.52 -16.09 5.07
CA THR A 116 0.03 -15.36 6.24
C THR A 116 0.90 -14.17 6.57
N ASN A 117 0.37 -13.26 7.39
CA ASN A 117 1.05 -12.03 7.81
C ASN A 117 1.56 -11.22 6.60
N VAL A 118 0.70 -11.10 5.60
CA VAL A 118 1.02 -10.37 4.38
C VAL A 118 0.94 -8.88 4.65
N ALA A 119 1.94 -8.14 4.18
CA ALA A 119 1.97 -6.68 4.30
C ALA A 119 2.48 -6.04 3.02
N MET A 120 1.87 -4.95 2.63
CA MET A 120 2.31 -4.14 1.49
C MET A 120 1.84 -2.71 1.69
N ASN A 121 2.68 -1.76 1.32
CA ASN A 121 2.36 -0.34 1.41
C ASN A 121 2.08 0.23 0.02
N PHE A 122 1.16 1.18 -0.05
CA PHE A 122 0.91 1.96 -1.25
C PHE A 122 1.32 3.41 -0.96
N ILE A 123 2.20 3.94 -1.78
CA ILE A 123 2.80 5.27 -1.56
C ILE A 123 2.47 6.15 -2.76
N GLU A 124 2.03 7.37 -2.52
CA GLU A 124 1.70 8.32 -3.58
C GLU A 124 2.92 8.57 -4.47
N TYR A 125 2.68 8.41 -5.77
CA TYR A 125 3.72 8.55 -6.79
C TYR A 125 4.11 10.01 -7.01
#